data_b0bf8cd38bc0fd0f4cba59143b58a8ec
#
_entry.id   b0bf8cd38bc0fd0f4cba59143b58a8ec
#
_cell.length_a   1.000
_cell.length_b   1.000
_cell.length_c   1.000
_cell.angle_alpha   90.00
_cell.angle_beta   90.00
_cell.angle_gamma   90.00
#
_symmetry.space_group_name_H-M   'P 1'
#
loop_
_entity.id
_entity.type
_entity.pdbx_description
1 polymer ?
#
loop_
_entity_poly.entity_id
_entity_poly.type
_entity_poly.pdbx_seq_one_letter_code
_entity_poly.pdbx_strand_id
1 'polypeptide(L)' 'MPKSLELRKVIRILKEYGIIYVAGKGRHPKFYDPETKKLYPVKSHGKKTTILSYALNDLIDKFGLPADVFEKK' A
#
# COMPACT_ATOMS: atom_id res chain seq x y z
N MET A 1 13.35 -7.36 6.51
CA MET A 1 12.39 -6.29 6.75
C MET A 1 12.31 -5.36 5.56
N PRO A 2 11.11 -5.02 5.11
CA PRO A 2 10.99 -4.08 4.00
C PRO A 2 11.45 -2.69 4.42
N LYS A 3 12.04 -2.01 3.47
CA LYS A 3 12.46 -0.63 3.66
C LYS A 3 11.31 0.29 3.30
N SER A 4 11.39 1.52 3.80
CA SER A 4 10.38 2.50 3.41
C SER A 4 10.42 2.72 1.91
N LEU A 5 9.25 2.87 1.31
CA LEU A 5 9.13 3.06 -0.13
C LEU A 5 8.23 4.25 -0.43
N GLU A 6 8.45 4.85 -1.57
CA GLU A 6 7.57 5.91 -2.03
C GLU A 6 6.19 5.33 -2.32
N LEU A 7 5.18 6.13 -2.02
CA LEU A 7 3.80 5.69 -2.20
C LEU A 7 3.53 5.17 -3.62
N ARG A 8 4.02 5.87 -4.64
CA ARG A 8 3.74 5.44 -6.00
C ARG A 8 4.35 4.09 -6.33
N LYS A 9 5.47 3.75 -5.71
CA LYS A 9 6.05 2.42 -5.91
C LYS A 9 5.18 1.36 -5.25
N VAL A 10 4.68 1.67 -4.06
CA VAL A 10 3.78 0.75 -3.37
C VAL A 10 2.51 0.54 -4.18
N ILE A 11 1.97 1.62 -4.74
CA ILE A 11 0.78 1.52 -5.58
C ILE A 11 1.03 0.56 -6.74
N ARG A 12 2.16 0.71 -7.41
CA ARG A 12 2.49 -0.12 -8.56
C ARG A 12 2.62 -1.59 -8.17
N ILE A 13 3.34 -1.84 -7.07
CA ILE A 13 3.56 -3.20 -6.60
C ILE A 13 2.24 -3.87 -6.24
N LEU A 14 1.41 -3.18 -5.46
CA LEU A 14 0.14 -3.76 -5.02
C LEU A 14 -0.83 -3.96 -6.17
N LYS A 15 -0.75 -3.12 -7.19
CA LYS A 15 -1.61 -3.29 -8.35
C LYS A 15 -1.39 -4.63 -9.02
N GLU A 16 -0.17 -5.11 -9.00
CA GLU A 16 0.14 -6.42 -9.59
C GLU A 16 -0.51 -7.56 -8.81
N TYR A 17 -0.91 -7.29 -7.59
CA TYR A 17 -1.59 -8.28 -6.76
C TYR A 17 -3.10 -8.05 -6.72
N GLY A 18 -3.59 -7.18 -7.59
CA GLY A 18 -5.02 -6.90 -7.65
C GLY A 18 -5.52 -5.92 -6.61
N ILE A 19 -4.60 -5.25 -5.91
CA ILE A 19 -4.94 -4.28 -4.88
C ILE A 19 -4.85 -2.88 -5.48
N ILE A 20 -5.93 -2.12 -5.40
CA ILE A 20 -5.99 -0.81 -6.02
C ILE A 20 -5.84 0.30 -4.98
N TYR A 21 -5.35 1.43 -5.43
CA TYR A 21 -5.22 2.61 -4.61
C TYR A 21 -6.40 3.53 -4.90
N VAL A 22 -7.18 3.82 -3.89
CA VAL A 22 -8.36 4.65 -4.02
C VAL A 22 -8.13 5.96 -3.30
N ALA A 23 -8.19 7.05 -4.03
CA ALA A 23 -8.06 8.38 -3.45
C ALA A 23 -9.01 9.29 -4.18
N GLY A 24 -9.71 10.13 -3.45
CA GLY A 24 -10.65 11.05 -4.04
C GLY A 24 -10.72 12.33 -3.24
N LYS A 25 -11.36 13.32 -3.81
CA LYS A 25 -11.51 14.60 -3.14
C LYS A 25 -12.30 14.42 -1.85
N GLY A 26 -11.77 14.95 -0.77
CA GLY A 26 -12.44 14.89 0.51
C GLY A 26 -12.43 13.53 1.17
N ARG A 27 -11.67 12.58 0.63
CA ARG A 27 -11.60 11.25 1.21
C ARG A 27 -10.14 10.89 1.48
N HIS A 28 -9.95 10.14 2.55
CA HIS A 28 -8.62 9.64 2.86
C HIS A 28 -8.23 8.56 1.85
N PRO A 29 -6.99 8.61 1.35
CA PRO A 29 -6.53 7.56 0.45
C PRO A 29 -6.44 6.24 1.16
N LYS A 30 -6.64 5.17 0.40
CA LYS A 30 -6.60 3.83 0.96
C LYS A 30 -6.27 2.83 -0.14
N PHE A 31 -5.77 1.68 0.29
CA PHE A 31 -5.64 0.54 -0.61
C PHE A 31 -6.84 -0.36 -0.42
N TYR A 32 -7.33 -0.91 -1.51
CA TYR A 32 -8.53 -1.74 -1.49
C TYR A 32 -8.31 -2.98 -2.34
N ASP A 33 -8.63 -4.13 -1.77
CA ASP A 33 -8.61 -5.39 -2.48
C ASP A 33 -10.05 -5.77 -2.83
N PRO A 34 -10.45 -5.63 -4.09
CA PRO A 34 -11.84 -5.93 -4.45
C PRO A 34 -12.20 -7.40 -4.30
N GLU A 35 -11.21 -8.26 -4.33
CA GLU A 35 -11.46 -9.70 -4.21
C GLU A 35 -11.85 -10.09 -2.80
N THR A 36 -11.13 -9.57 -1.81
CA THR A 36 -11.40 -9.86 -0.41
C THR A 36 -12.17 -8.75 0.29
N LYS A 37 -12.29 -7.60 -0.37
CA LYS A 37 -12.95 -6.40 0.17
C LYS A 37 -12.25 -5.85 1.39
N LYS A 38 -10.96 -6.10 1.51
CA LYS A 38 -10.18 -5.55 2.60
C LYS A 38 -9.68 -4.16 2.24
N LEU A 39 -9.56 -3.31 3.25
CA LEU A 39 -9.14 -1.93 3.10
C LEU A 39 -7.97 -1.64 4.03
N TYR A 40 -7.08 -0.77 3.59
CA TYR A 40 -6.02 -0.28 4.45
C TYR A 40 -5.86 1.22 4.23
N PRO A 41 -6.20 2.05 5.23
CA PRO A 41 -6.09 3.50 5.06
C PRO A 41 -4.64 3.93 5.02
N VAL A 42 -4.36 4.92 4.17
CA VAL A 42 -3.02 5.45 4.01
C VAL A 42 -3.00 6.87 4.52
N LYS A 43 -2.05 7.17 5.39
CA LYS A 43 -1.85 8.54 5.84
C LYS A 43 -0.90 9.21 4.86
N SER A 44 -1.44 10.15 4.11
CA SER A 44 -0.69 10.83 3.08
C SER A 44 -0.56 12.31 3.43
N HIS A 45 0.66 12.80 3.42
CA HIS A 45 0.92 14.19 3.72
C HIS A 45 1.69 14.82 2.58
N GLY A 46 0.97 15.21 1.53
CA GLY A 46 1.59 15.94 0.45
C GLY A 46 2.01 15.06 -0.70
N LYS A 47 2.83 15.64 -1.57
CA LYS A 47 3.13 15.04 -2.86
C LYS A 47 4.10 13.88 -2.81
N LYS A 48 4.98 13.87 -1.84
CA LYS A 48 5.98 12.81 -1.73
C LYS A 48 5.77 12.03 -0.46
N THR A 49 4.75 11.23 -0.48
CA THR A 49 4.44 10.39 0.67
C THR A 49 5.34 9.16 0.64
N THR A 50 5.95 8.88 1.77
CA THR A 50 6.76 7.68 1.95
C THR A 50 6.00 6.73 2.86
N ILE A 51 5.89 5.49 2.45
CA ILE A 51 5.27 4.46 3.29
C ILE A 51 6.37 3.86 4.14
N LEU A 52 6.24 4.02 5.44
CA LEU A 52 7.27 3.55 6.36
C LEU A 52 7.25 2.03 6.47
N SER A 53 8.37 1.48 6.95
CA SER A 53 8.52 0.03 6.97
C SER A 53 7.43 -0.66 7.78
N TYR A 54 7.01 -0.08 8.90
CA TYR A 54 5.95 -0.71 9.69
C TYR A 54 4.64 -0.75 8.92
N ALA A 55 4.38 0.26 8.11
CA ALA A 55 3.16 0.28 7.31
C ALA A 55 3.25 -0.73 6.17
N LEU A 56 4.43 -0.93 5.62
CA LEU A 56 4.62 -1.98 4.61
C LEU A 56 4.35 -3.35 5.19
N ASN A 57 4.81 -3.58 6.42
CA ASN A 57 4.51 -4.83 7.11
C ASN A 57 3.03 -4.99 7.36
N ASP A 58 2.34 -3.89 7.70
CA ASP A 58 0.90 -3.93 7.90
C ASP A 58 0.18 -4.30 6.62
N LEU A 59 0.65 -3.80 5.49
CA LEU A 59 0.06 -4.14 4.20
C LEU A 59 0.25 -5.63 3.89
N ILE A 60 1.44 -6.14 4.14
CA ILE A 60 1.72 -7.55 3.93
C ILE A 60 0.76 -8.40 4.76
N ASP A 61 0.60 -8.03 6.03
CA ASP A 61 -0.24 -8.78 6.94
C ASP A 61 -1.72 -8.66 6.57
N LYS A 62 -2.14 -7.45 6.24
CA LYS A 62 -3.55 -7.19 5.96
C LYS A 62 -4.03 -7.91 4.69
N PHE A 63 -3.20 -7.89 3.66
CA PHE A 63 -3.59 -8.45 2.37
C PHE A 63 -2.99 -9.82 2.09
N GLY A 64 -2.27 -10.38 3.06
CA GLY A 64 -1.69 -11.71 2.89
C GLY A 64 -0.64 -11.77 1.80
N LEU A 65 0.21 -10.76 1.72
CA LEU A 65 1.21 -10.68 0.67
C LEU A 65 2.47 -11.45 1.06
N PRO A 66 3.30 -11.81 0.07
CA PRO A 66 4.59 -12.41 0.39
C PRO A 66 5.44 -11.47 1.23
N ALA A 67 6.26 -12.04 2.11
CA ALA A 67 7.07 -11.24 3.01
C ALA A 67 8.05 -10.35 2.26
N ASP A 68 8.46 -10.74 1.07
CA ASP A 68 9.45 -10.00 0.29
C ASP A 68 8.82 -9.19 -0.85
N VAL A 69 7.51 -8.97 -0.80
CA VAL A 69 6.80 -8.30 -1.90
C VAL A 69 7.37 -6.92 -2.18
N PHE A 70 7.80 -6.20 -1.15
CA PHE A 70 8.32 -4.84 -1.33
C PHE A 70 9.83 -4.82 -1.48
N GLU A 71 10.48 -5.97 -1.44
CA GLU A 71 11.92 -6.04 -1.58
C GLU A 71 12.34 -6.41 -2.98
N LYS A 72 11.42 -6.89 -3.78
CA LYS A 72 11.70 -7.32 -5.13
C LYS A 72 11.68 -6.20 -6.11
N LYS A 73 11.90 -5.05 -5.74
CA LYS A 73 11.97 -4.08 -6.72
C LYS A 73 11.96 -2.82 -6.30
#